data_1a06b1e95844173344415b3f04437311
#
_entry.id   1a06b1e95844173344415b3f04437311
#
_cell.length_a   1.000
_cell.length_b   1.000
_cell.length_c   1.000
_cell.angle_alpha   90.00
_cell.angle_beta   90.00
_cell.angle_gamma   90.00
#
_symmetry.space_group_name_H-M   'P 1'
#
loop_
_entity.id
_entity.type
_entity.pdbx_description
1 polymer ?
#
loop_
_entity_poly.entity_id
_entity_poly.type
_entity_poly.pdbx_seq_one_letter_code
_entity_poly.pdbx_strand_id
1 'polypeptide(L)'
;MMFSRSQGEQDVFFQLARKTKLLIMDEAHQAIAPTYQHILEIIAADPNTAILGLSATPGRSTLDAHEDLKLANFFDRKKVTLEVEGYDSPVEFLQDEGYLAKVNYERLKYAPSGEFEFSQAERAALQDGLDVPNSVLKKLGADEKRNLLVLSRILDETASAKNKILVFACSVDHAHLLANILTVKGVKAAAITSRTRSDHRRNLIRSFRDSDEIQVLTNYGVLTTGFDAPRTNVAVVARPTNSVVLFSQMIGRAARGVKAGGNQECKIITIVDELPGFRSIAEAFEYWDEIWD
;
A
#
# COMPACT_ATOMS: atom_id res chain seq x y z
N MET A 1 21.93 6.04 -1.19
CA MET A 1 22.21 7.40 -0.68
C MET A 1 23.21 7.45 0.47
N MET A 2 23.23 6.49 1.41
CA MET A 2 24.24 6.47 2.49
C MET A 2 25.67 6.18 2.01
N PHE A 3 25.86 5.41 0.95
CA PHE A 3 27.18 5.04 0.44
C PHE A 3 27.84 6.04 -0.53
N SER A 4 27.17 7.14 -0.88
CA SER A 4 27.76 8.22 -1.69
C SER A 4 28.26 9.41 -0.86
N ARG A 5 28.34 9.25 0.48
CA ARG A 5 28.75 10.32 1.39
C ARG A 5 30.26 10.30 1.64
N SER A 6 30.80 11.41 2.14
CA SER A 6 32.21 11.57 2.43
C SER A 6 32.75 10.51 3.40
N GLN A 7 34.06 10.21 3.31
CA GLN A 7 34.72 9.20 4.13
C GLN A 7 34.47 9.37 5.65
N GLY A 8 34.40 10.62 6.13
CA GLY A 8 34.10 10.93 7.53
C GLY A 8 32.67 10.56 7.97
N GLU A 9 31.68 10.59 7.06
CA GLU A 9 30.30 10.15 7.37
C GLU A 9 30.19 8.62 7.43
N GLN A 10 31.01 7.90 6.66
CA GLN A 10 31.11 6.44 6.74
C GLN A 10 31.70 6.01 8.07
N ASP A 11 32.75 6.67 8.56
CA ASP A 11 33.39 6.41 9.86
C ASP A 11 32.39 6.57 11.02
N VAL A 12 31.57 7.60 10.99
CA VAL A 12 30.49 7.82 11.98
C VAL A 12 29.46 6.70 11.96
N PHE A 13 29.08 6.24 10.78
CA PHE A 13 28.14 5.12 10.65
C PHE A 13 28.72 3.82 11.25
N PHE A 14 29.96 3.47 10.94
CA PHE A 14 30.61 2.28 11.50
C PHE A 14 30.78 2.36 13.02
N GLN A 15 31.10 3.54 13.56
CA GLN A 15 31.14 3.75 15.01
C GLN A 15 29.77 3.57 15.67
N LEU A 16 28.71 4.05 15.03
CA LEU A 16 27.32 3.87 15.49
C LEU A 16 26.93 2.40 15.45
N ALA A 17 27.21 1.72 14.33
CA ALA A 17 26.92 0.30 14.17
C ALA A 17 27.53 -0.56 15.29
N ARG A 18 28.82 -0.34 15.62
CA ARG A 18 29.52 -1.04 16.72
C ARG A 18 28.94 -0.80 18.11
N LYS A 19 28.25 0.32 18.32
CA LYS A 19 27.62 0.67 19.62
C LYS A 19 26.15 0.24 19.68
N THR A 20 25.56 -0.16 18.55
CA THR A 20 24.17 -0.55 18.48
C THR A 20 23.98 -1.92 19.14
N LYS A 21 23.02 -2.02 20.05
CA LYS A 21 22.64 -3.27 20.72
C LYS A 21 21.27 -3.76 20.33
N LEU A 22 20.42 -2.86 19.84
CA LEU A 22 19.10 -3.16 19.30
C LEU A 22 18.86 -2.28 18.08
N LEU A 23 18.51 -2.91 16.97
CA LEU A 23 17.99 -2.25 15.78
C LEU A 23 16.51 -2.60 15.62
N ILE A 24 15.67 -1.59 15.51
CA ILE A 24 14.25 -1.78 15.18
C ILE A 24 14.04 -1.32 13.75
N MET A 25 13.54 -2.21 12.91
CA MET A 25 13.22 -1.91 11.52
C MET A 25 11.70 -1.95 11.32
N ASP A 26 11.12 -0.79 11.04
CA ASP A 26 9.73 -0.69 10.57
C ASP A 26 9.66 -1.07 9.09
N GLU A 27 8.53 -1.61 8.65
CA GLU A 27 8.34 -2.20 7.31
C GLU A 27 9.41 -3.28 6.99
N ALA A 28 9.60 -4.20 7.93
CA ALA A 28 10.66 -5.20 7.91
C ALA A 28 10.63 -6.15 6.70
N HIS A 29 9.51 -6.23 5.96
CA HIS A 29 9.45 -6.91 4.66
C HIS A 29 10.46 -6.34 3.64
N GLN A 30 11.00 -5.14 3.88
CA GLN A 30 12.05 -4.54 3.05
C GLN A 30 13.48 -4.96 3.44
N ALA A 31 13.67 -5.74 4.51
CA ALA A 31 14.99 -6.08 5.03
C ALA A 31 15.92 -6.75 4.01
N ILE A 32 15.36 -7.56 3.12
CA ILE A 32 16.08 -8.27 2.05
C ILE A 32 16.29 -7.44 0.77
N ALA A 33 15.80 -6.20 0.71
CA ALA A 33 16.15 -5.32 -0.40
C ALA A 33 17.65 -4.95 -0.34
N PRO A 34 18.40 -4.97 -1.46
CA PRO A 34 19.87 -4.93 -1.44
C PRO A 34 20.48 -3.79 -0.61
N THR A 35 19.85 -2.60 -0.65
CA THR A 35 20.34 -1.44 0.11
C THR A 35 20.14 -1.60 1.62
N TYR A 36 18.98 -2.12 2.03
CA TYR A 36 18.69 -2.35 3.45
C TYR A 36 19.48 -3.54 3.97
N GLN A 37 19.53 -4.64 3.23
CA GLN A 37 20.25 -5.85 3.58
C GLN A 37 21.71 -5.51 3.92
N HIS A 38 22.40 -4.77 3.06
CA HIS A 38 23.79 -4.39 3.31
C HIS A 38 23.98 -3.56 4.59
N ILE A 39 23.08 -2.62 4.89
CA ILE A 39 23.11 -1.81 6.13
C ILE A 39 22.89 -2.70 7.35
N LEU A 40 21.89 -3.60 7.25
CA LEU A 40 21.54 -4.52 8.33
C LEU A 40 22.68 -5.49 8.64
N GLU A 41 23.33 -6.04 7.61
CA GLU A 41 24.49 -6.94 7.75
C GLU A 41 25.67 -6.25 8.47
N ILE A 42 25.94 -4.98 8.16
CA ILE A 42 26.98 -4.21 8.85
C ILE A 42 26.64 -4.02 10.34
N ILE A 43 25.39 -3.73 10.67
CA ILE A 43 24.96 -3.53 12.06
C ILE A 43 24.90 -4.86 12.81
N ALA A 44 24.43 -5.92 12.15
CA ALA A 44 24.34 -7.29 12.70
C ALA A 44 25.70 -8.01 12.80
N ALA A 45 26.78 -7.41 12.32
CA ALA A 45 28.12 -8.01 12.41
C ALA A 45 28.59 -8.20 13.87
N ASP A 46 28.09 -7.42 14.84
CA ASP A 46 28.23 -7.69 16.27
C ASP A 46 27.16 -8.72 16.69
N PRO A 47 27.56 -9.94 17.11
CA PRO A 47 26.61 -11.00 17.50
C PRO A 47 25.75 -10.63 18.74
N ASN A 48 26.10 -9.56 19.45
CA ASN A 48 25.31 -9.04 20.57
C ASN A 48 24.27 -7.98 20.13
N THR A 49 24.17 -7.69 18.83
CA THR A 49 23.15 -6.78 18.31
C THR A 49 21.89 -7.56 17.97
N ALA A 50 20.81 -7.26 18.65
CA ALA A 50 19.48 -7.79 18.32
C ALA A 50 18.83 -6.98 17.18
N ILE A 51 18.15 -7.67 16.26
CA ILE A 51 17.34 -7.04 15.21
C ILE A 51 15.87 -7.39 15.45
N LEU A 52 15.01 -6.37 15.55
CA LEU A 52 13.57 -6.51 15.64
C LEU A 52 12.94 -5.93 14.37
N GLY A 53 12.28 -6.79 13.60
CA GLY A 53 11.48 -6.39 12.45
C GLY A 53 10.01 -6.17 12.84
N LEU A 54 9.43 -5.05 12.44
CA LEU A 54 8.00 -4.77 12.55
C LEU A 54 7.40 -4.77 11.15
N SER A 55 6.37 -5.57 10.91
CA SER A 55 5.66 -5.60 9.62
C SER A 55 4.23 -6.07 9.82
N ALA A 56 3.28 -5.38 9.16
CA ALA A 56 1.91 -5.87 9.06
C ALA A 56 1.78 -7.00 8.02
N THR A 57 2.80 -7.16 7.17
CA THR A 57 2.82 -8.10 6.05
C THR A 57 4.18 -8.80 6.04
N PRO A 58 4.30 -9.99 6.67
CA PRO A 58 5.59 -10.68 6.81
C PRO A 58 6.08 -11.40 5.54
N GLY A 59 5.52 -11.09 4.38
CA GLY A 59 5.90 -11.54 3.05
C GLY A 59 5.90 -10.37 2.05
N ARG A 60 6.38 -10.60 0.84
CA ARG A 60 6.46 -9.57 -0.22
C ARG A 60 5.48 -9.79 -1.36
N SER A 61 5.21 -11.04 -1.71
CA SER A 61 4.41 -11.39 -2.89
C SER A 61 3.74 -12.74 -2.69
N THR A 62 2.58 -12.92 -3.31
CA THR A 62 1.87 -14.20 -3.35
C THR A 62 2.53 -15.28 -4.21
N LEU A 63 3.56 -14.92 -4.99
CA LEU A 63 4.10 -15.77 -6.04
C LEU A 63 5.62 -15.96 -5.95
N ASP A 64 6.31 -15.29 -5.01
CA ASP A 64 7.75 -15.42 -4.85
C ASP A 64 8.11 -16.04 -3.47
N ALA A 65 7.86 -17.35 -3.36
CA ALA A 65 8.24 -18.16 -2.20
C ALA A 65 9.73 -18.03 -1.85
N HIS A 66 10.59 -17.75 -2.84
CA HIS A 66 12.01 -17.62 -2.62
C HIS A 66 12.37 -16.33 -1.87
N GLU A 67 11.76 -15.21 -2.21
CA GLU A 67 11.96 -13.94 -1.52
C GLU A 67 11.37 -13.99 -0.10
N ASP A 68 10.20 -14.62 0.06
CA ASP A 68 9.57 -14.79 1.37
C ASP A 68 10.40 -15.70 2.28
N LEU A 69 10.98 -16.78 1.72
CA LEU A 69 11.90 -17.65 2.44
C LEU A 69 13.20 -16.92 2.84
N LYS A 70 13.74 -16.05 1.99
CA LYS A 70 14.89 -15.20 2.33
C LYS A 70 14.56 -14.29 3.50
N LEU A 71 13.38 -13.68 3.51
CA LEU A 71 12.93 -12.82 4.60
C LEU A 71 12.82 -13.60 5.91
N ALA A 72 12.18 -14.77 5.88
CA ALA A 72 12.05 -15.63 7.05
C ALA A 72 13.45 -16.06 7.58
N ASN A 73 14.35 -16.48 6.70
CA ASN A 73 15.71 -16.87 7.08
C ASN A 73 16.52 -15.68 7.64
N PHE A 74 16.30 -14.47 7.15
CA PHE A 74 16.96 -13.26 7.68
C PHE A 74 16.62 -13.02 9.17
N PHE A 75 15.43 -13.38 9.60
CA PHE A 75 14.97 -13.28 10.99
C PHE A 75 15.04 -14.62 11.73
N ASP A 76 15.88 -15.58 11.30
CA ASP A 76 16.03 -16.92 11.88
C ASP A 76 14.72 -17.70 11.99
N ARG A 77 13.76 -17.43 11.11
CA ARG A 77 12.38 -17.94 11.14
C ARG A 77 11.64 -17.64 12.45
N LYS A 78 12.06 -16.59 13.17
CA LYS A 78 11.41 -16.16 14.40
C LYS A 78 10.35 -15.13 14.09
N LYS A 79 9.10 -15.54 14.14
CA LYS A 79 7.93 -14.67 14.00
C LYS A 79 7.15 -14.67 15.31
N VAL A 80 6.77 -13.48 15.76
CA VAL A 80 5.83 -13.30 16.87
C VAL A 80 4.58 -12.65 16.33
N THR A 81 3.45 -13.29 16.53
CA THR A 81 2.12 -12.76 16.19
C THR A 81 1.37 -12.38 17.46
N LEU A 82 0.46 -11.44 17.35
CA LEU A 82 -0.46 -11.13 18.44
C LEU A 82 -1.48 -12.26 18.55
N GLU A 83 -1.44 -12.99 19.64
CA GLU A 83 -2.48 -13.96 20.01
C GLU A 83 -3.33 -13.37 21.12
N VAL A 84 -4.65 -13.42 20.96
CA VAL A 84 -5.59 -12.88 21.93
C VAL A 84 -6.58 -13.97 22.30
N GLU A 85 -6.61 -14.32 23.59
CA GLU A 85 -7.52 -15.35 24.10
C GLU A 85 -8.99 -15.00 23.79
N GLY A 86 -9.71 -15.94 23.19
CA GLY A 86 -11.12 -15.78 22.83
C GLY A 86 -11.38 -15.18 21.46
N TYR A 87 -10.35 -14.97 20.63
CA TYR A 87 -10.47 -14.48 19.26
C TYR A 87 -9.75 -15.39 18.27
N ASP A 88 -10.38 -15.64 17.11
CA ASP A 88 -9.79 -16.45 16.05
C ASP A 88 -8.68 -15.70 15.28
N SER A 89 -8.70 -14.36 15.32
CA SER A 89 -7.68 -13.54 14.71
C SER A 89 -7.42 -12.22 15.46
N PRO A 90 -6.18 -11.69 15.42
CA PRO A 90 -5.88 -10.37 15.97
C PRO A 90 -6.70 -9.24 15.32
N VAL A 91 -7.08 -9.40 14.05
CA VAL A 91 -7.88 -8.42 13.31
C VAL A 91 -9.27 -8.29 13.91
N GLU A 92 -9.91 -9.41 14.22
CA GLU A 92 -11.23 -9.44 14.87
C GLU A 92 -11.19 -8.73 16.22
N PHE A 93 -10.23 -9.08 17.07
CA PHE A 93 -10.01 -8.38 18.35
C PHE A 93 -9.83 -6.86 18.15
N LEU A 94 -8.98 -6.43 17.21
CA LEU A 94 -8.74 -5.02 16.97
C LEU A 94 -9.96 -4.28 16.41
N GLN A 95 -10.85 -4.98 15.68
CA GLN A 95 -12.11 -4.43 15.21
C GLN A 95 -13.12 -4.29 16.35
N ASP A 96 -13.26 -5.30 17.18
CA ASP A 96 -14.17 -5.27 18.33
C ASP A 96 -13.74 -4.25 19.38
N GLU A 97 -12.42 -4.15 19.60
CA GLU A 97 -11.84 -3.10 20.44
C GLU A 97 -11.90 -1.70 19.78
N GLY A 98 -12.28 -1.58 18.52
CA GLY A 98 -12.41 -0.30 17.81
C GLY A 98 -11.08 0.36 17.41
N TYR A 99 -9.98 -0.36 17.36
CA TYR A 99 -8.72 0.11 16.78
C TYR A 99 -8.72 -0.01 15.26
N LEU A 100 -9.42 -1.01 14.72
CA LEU A 100 -9.69 -1.14 13.29
C LEU A 100 -11.18 -0.94 13.02
N ALA A 101 -11.49 -0.35 11.87
CA ALA A 101 -12.85 -0.23 11.37
C ALA A 101 -13.34 -1.58 10.82
N LYS A 102 -14.65 -1.84 10.92
CA LYS A 102 -15.28 -2.96 10.21
C LYS A 102 -15.26 -2.67 8.72
N VAL A 103 -14.70 -3.61 7.94
CA VAL A 103 -14.43 -3.39 6.51
C VAL A 103 -15.56 -3.97 5.65
N ASN A 104 -16.18 -3.14 4.84
CA ASN A 104 -17.10 -3.53 3.78
C ASN A 104 -16.36 -3.58 2.45
N TYR A 105 -16.17 -4.79 1.89
CA TYR A 105 -15.50 -4.98 0.61
C TYR A 105 -16.48 -4.98 -0.55
N GLU A 106 -16.15 -4.19 -1.59
CA GLU A 106 -16.87 -4.18 -2.85
C GLU A 106 -15.90 -4.41 -3.99
N ARG A 107 -16.22 -5.32 -4.90
CA ARG A 107 -15.40 -5.64 -6.07
C ARG A 107 -16.16 -5.30 -7.35
N LEU A 108 -15.56 -4.43 -8.15
CA LEU A 108 -16.08 -4.04 -9.46
C LEU A 108 -15.26 -4.75 -10.53
N LYS A 109 -15.86 -5.70 -11.21
CA LYS A 109 -15.20 -6.43 -12.32
C LYS A 109 -15.13 -5.55 -13.56
N TYR A 110 -13.97 -5.52 -14.17
CA TYR A 110 -13.75 -4.87 -15.45
C TYR A 110 -12.98 -5.78 -16.40
N ALA A 111 -13.58 -6.07 -17.55
CA ALA A 111 -12.93 -6.74 -18.65
C ALA A 111 -12.49 -5.70 -19.68
N PRO A 112 -11.17 -5.50 -19.92
CA PRO A 112 -10.70 -4.61 -20.96
C PRO A 112 -11.30 -4.97 -22.31
N SER A 113 -11.75 -3.97 -23.07
CA SER A 113 -12.31 -4.20 -24.42
C SER A 113 -11.23 -4.77 -25.36
N GLY A 114 -11.64 -5.46 -26.43
CA GLY A 114 -10.72 -6.17 -27.36
C GLY A 114 -9.65 -5.31 -28.04
N GLU A 115 -9.69 -3.99 -27.87
CA GLU A 115 -8.63 -3.05 -28.29
C GLU A 115 -7.46 -2.96 -27.29
N PHE A 116 -7.58 -3.61 -26.13
CA PHE A 116 -6.54 -3.61 -25.09
C PHE A 116 -5.51 -4.70 -25.40
N GLU A 117 -4.55 -4.39 -26.27
CA GLU A 117 -3.49 -5.32 -26.63
C GLU A 117 -2.33 -5.31 -25.61
N PHE A 118 -1.99 -6.51 -25.13
CA PHE A 118 -0.78 -6.72 -24.35
C PHE A 118 0.37 -7.13 -25.26
N SER A 119 1.51 -6.49 -25.16
CA SER A 119 2.76 -6.94 -25.79
C SER A 119 3.19 -8.29 -25.17
N GLN A 120 4.04 -9.01 -25.88
CA GLN A 120 4.58 -10.28 -25.38
C GLN A 120 5.33 -10.09 -24.04
N ALA A 121 6.07 -9.01 -23.90
CA ALA A 121 6.78 -8.67 -22.66
C ALA A 121 5.82 -8.36 -21.49
N GLU A 122 4.70 -7.66 -21.74
CA GLU A 122 3.68 -7.40 -20.73
C GLU A 122 2.98 -8.69 -20.27
N ARG A 123 2.68 -9.58 -21.20
CA ARG A 123 2.08 -10.91 -20.87
C ARG A 123 3.03 -11.74 -20.01
N ALA A 124 4.31 -11.82 -20.40
CA ALA A 124 5.32 -12.52 -19.63
C ALA A 124 5.46 -11.95 -18.22
N ALA A 125 5.56 -10.62 -18.07
CA ALA A 125 5.69 -9.98 -16.76
C ALA A 125 4.46 -10.19 -15.85
N LEU A 126 3.24 -10.25 -16.42
CA LEU A 126 2.03 -10.57 -15.67
C LEU A 126 1.99 -12.05 -15.24
N GLN A 127 2.54 -12.97 -16.06
CA GLN A 127 2.62 -14.40 -15.77
C GLN A 127 3.70 -14.73 -14.74
N ASP A 128 4.83 -14.00 -14.76
CA ASP A 128 5.96 -14.20 -13.84
C ASP A 128 5.64 -13.76 -12.39
N GLY A 129 4.43 -13.26 -12.14
CA GLY A 129 3.97 -12.88 -10.80
C GLY A 129 4.61 -11.62 -10.23
N LEU A 130 5.35 -10.89 -11.04
CA LEU A 130 5.81 -9.54 -10.70
C LEU A 130 4.63 -8.57 -10.59
N ASP A 131 4.81 -7.44 -9.93
CA ASP A 131 3.74 -6.42 -9.87
C ASP A 131 3.37 -5.97 -11.29
N VAL A 132 2.16 -5.45 -11.45
CA VAL A 132 1.63 -5.03 -12.75
C VAL A 132 2.56 -4.01 -13.42
N PRO A 133 3.05 -4.26 -14.65
CA PRO A 133 3.97 -3.35 -15.33
C PRO A 133 3.41 -1.94 -15.47
N ASN A 134 4.27 -0.93 -15.34
CA ASN A 134 3.86 0.47 -15.48
C ASN A 134 3.23 0.79 -16.83
N SER A 135 3.61 0.09 -17.91
CA SER A 135 2.99 0.24 -19.24
C SER A 135 1.53 -0.23 -19.22
N VAL A 136 1.24 -1.35 -18.57
CA VAL A 136 -0.12 -1.87 -18.39
C VAL A 136 -0.94 -0.93 -17.49
N LEU A 137 -0.36 -0.47 -16.37
CA LEU A 137 -1.03 0.50 -15.51
C LEU A 137 -1.40 1.80 -16.25
N LYS A 138 -0.52 2.30 -17.12
CA LYS A 138 -0.82 3.47 -17.95
C LYS A 138 -1.96 3.23 -18.92
N LYS A 139 -1.98 2.06 -19.59
CA LYS A 139 -3.07 1.67 -20.50
C LYS A 139 -4.40 1.59 -19.74
N LEU A 140 -4.44 0.94 -18.57
CA LEU A 140 -5.62 0.87 -17.72
C LEU A 140 -6.09 2.25 -17.27
N GLY A 141 -5.18 3.14 -16.91
CA GLY A 141 -5.47 4.52 -16.52
C GLY A 141 -5.95 5.40 -17.68
N ALA A 142 -5.69 5.02 -18.93
CA ALA A 142 -6.16 5.70 -20.12
C ALA A 142 -7.47 5.11 -20.69
N ASP A 143 -7.91 3.96 -20.20
CA ASP A 143 -9.13 3.29 -20.68
C ASP A 143 -10.39 4.06 -20.25
N GLU A 144 -11.09 4.63 -21.23
CA GLU A 144 -12.24 5.51 -20.98
C GLU A 144 -13.40 4.76 -20.32
N LYS A 145 -13.72 3.54 -20.75
CA LYS A 145 -14.83 2.75 -20.18
C LYS A 145 -14.55 2.37 -18.75
N ARG A 146 -13.31 1.97 -18.47
CA ARG A 146 -12.85 1.71 -17.11
C ARG A 146 -12.93 2.95 -16.23
N ASN A 147 -12.50 4.10 -16.75
CA ASN A 147 -12.54 5.37 -16.01
C ASN A 147 -13.96 5.82 -15.73
N LEU A 148 -14.91 5.58 -16.65
CA LEU A 148 -16.33 5.84 -16.39
C LEU A 148 -16.87 4.99 -15.24
N LEU A 149 -16.52 3.68 -15.18
CA LEU A 149 -16.88 2.81 -14.06
C LEU A 149 -16.32 3.35 -12.73
N VAL A 150 -15.03 3.68 -12.69
CA VAL A 150 -14.35 4.22 -11.50
C VAL A 150 -14.99 5.54 -11.06
N LEU A 151 -15.19 6.47 -12.00
CA LEU A 151 -15.79 7.79 -11.72
C LEU A 151 -17.23 7.70 -11.24
N SER A 152 -18.06 6.88 -11.90
CA SER A 152 -19.45 6.65 -11.47
C SER A 152 -19.48 6.18 -10.02
N ARG A 153 -18.63 5.22 -9.70
CA ARG A 153 -18.62 4.64 -8.34
C ARG A 153 -18.10 5.62 -7.29
N ILE A 154 -17.11 6.46 -7.64
CA ILE A 154 -16.66 7.54 -6.75
C ILE A 154 -17.79 8.57 -6.54
N LEU A 155 -18.48 8.96 -7.60
CA LEU A 155 -19.59 9.90 -7.53
C LEU A 155 -20.72 9.39 -6.62
N ASP A 156 -21.07 8.10 -6.68
CA ASP A 156 -22.04 7.50 -5.77
C ASP A 156 -21.62 7.66 -4.30
N GLU A 157 -20.35 7.44 -3.99
CA GLU A 157 -19.84 7.63 -2.62
C GLU A 157 -19.79 9.10 -2.19
N THR A 158 -19.64 10.05 -3.13
CA THR A 158 -19.64 11.48 -2.81
C THR A 158 -21.03 12.01 -2.45
N ALA A 159 -22.11 11.27 -2.72
CA ALA A 159 -23.45 11.62 -2.30
C ALA A 159 -23.56 11.76 -0.77
N SER A 160 -22.75 11.05 0.00
CA SER A 160 -22.57 11.28 1.43
C SER A 160 -21.47 12.32 1.67
N ALA A 161 -21.85 13.50 2.14
CA ALA A 161 -20.88 14.56 2.49
C ALA A 161 -19.92 14.15 3.64
N LYS A 162 -20.26 13.10 4.40
CA LYS A 162 -19.41 12.56 5.47
C LYS A 162 -18.27 11.70 4.96
N ASN A 163 -18.36 11.19 3.72
CA ASN A 163 -17.33 10.33 3.16
C ASN A 163 -16.07 11.12 2.82
N LYS A 164 -14.94 10.62 3.32
CA LYS A 164 -13.58 11.02 2.94
C LYS A 164 -12.98 9.90 2.11
N ILE A 165 -12.80 10.15 0.83
CA ILE A 165 -12.51 9.14 -0.19
C ILE A 165 -11.05 9.26 -0.63
N LEU A 166 -10.28 8.20 -0.45
CA LEU A 166 -8.91 8.09 -0.96
C LEU A 166 -8.89 7.18 -2.18
N VAL A 167 -8.38 7.66 -3.32
CA VAL A 167 -8.35 6.92 -4.58
C VAL A 167 -6.92 6.62 -4.96
N PHE A 168 -6.60 5.35 -5.16
CA PHE A 168 -5.30 4.86 -5.62
C PHE A 168 -5.36 4.62 -7.13
N ALA A 169 -4.80 5.56 -7.89
CA ALA A 169 -4.83 5.58 -9.35
C ALA A 169 -3.74 4.69 -9.97
N CYS A 170 -3.89 4.33 -11.25
CA CYS A 170 -2.93 3.53 -12.01
C CYS A 170 -1.66 4.29 -12.40
N SER A 171 -1.71 5.61 -12.51
CA SER A 171 -0.58 6.45 -12.91
C SER A 171 -0.73 7.87 -12.38
N VAL A 172 0.32 8.68 -12.53
CA VAL A 172 0.29 10.12 -12.23
C VAL A 172 -0.79 10.82 -13.04
N ASP A 173 -0.83 10.55 -14.35
CA ASP A 173 -1.77 11.19 -15.26
C ASP A 173 -3.21 10.74 -14.98
N HIS A 174 -3.43 9.46 -14.62
CA HIS A 174 -4.73 8.95 -14.20
C HIS A 174 -5.22 9.60 -12.89
N ALA A 175 -4.34 9.83 -11.91
CA ALA A 175 -4.71 10.52 -10.68
C ALA A 175 -5.20 11.94 -10.97
N HIS A 176 -4.51 12.69 -11.81
CA HIS A 176 -4.92 14.03 -12.23
C HIS A 176 -6.22 14.00 -13.06
N LEU A 177 -6.35 13.05 -13.99
CA LEU A 177 -7.57 12.90 -14.80
C LEU A 177 -8.81 12.74 -13.91
N LEU A 178 -8.77 11.79 -12.98
CA LEU A 178 -9.88 11.53 -12.05
C LEU A 178 -10.21 12.76 -11.21
N ALA A 179 -9.21 13.41 -10.61
CA ALA A 179 -9.42 14.60 -9.80
C ALA A 179 -10.04 15.76 -10.61
N ASN A 180 -9.55 15.99 -11.83
CA ASN A 180 -10.05 17.05 -12.70
C ASN A 180 -11.50 16.82 -13.11
N ILE A 181 -11.85 15.58 -13.53
CA ILE A 181 -13.23 15.25 -13.91
C ILE A 181 -14.17 15.40 -12.71
N LEU A 182 -13.78 14.91 -11.53
CA LEU A 182 -14.56 15.06 -10.30
C LEU A 182 -14.77 16.53 -9.95
N THR A 183 -13.73 17.36 -10.10
CA THR A 183 -13.84 18.82 -9.85
C THR A 183 -14.80 19.48 -10.83
N VAL A 184 -14.78 19.15 -12.12
CA VAL A 184 -15.74 19.62 -13.12
C VAL A 184 -17.16 19.19 -12.79
N LYS A 185 -17.34 18.03 -12.16
CA LYS A 185 -18.63 17.54 -11.65
C LYS A 185 -19.05 18.18 -10.32
N GLY A 186 -18.32 19.17 -9.81
CA GLY A 186 -18.63 19.89 -8.57
C GLY A 186 -18.17 19.19 -7.30
N VAL A 187 -17.40 18.09 -7.39
CA VAL A 187 -16.84 17.41 -6.22
C VAL A 187 -15.58 18.14 -5.76
N LYS A 188 -15.42 18.30 -4.46
CA LYS A 188 -14.20 18.83 -3.84
C LYS A 188 -13.07 17.80 -3.93
N ALA A 189 -12.39 17.73 -5.07
CA ALA A 189 -11.37 16.74 -5.38
C ALA A 189 -9.99 17.37 -5.61
N ALA A 190 -8.94 16.67 -5.25
CA ALA A 190 -7.55 17.04 -5.52
C ALA A 190 -6.69 15.81 -5.83
N ALA A 191 -5.55 16.02 -6.52
CA ALA A 191 -4.58 14.96 -6.79
C ALA A 191 -3.25 15.22 -6.07
N ILE A 192 -2.67 14.16 -5.49
CA ILE A 192 -1.31 14.15 -4.94
C ILE A 192 -0.48 13.10 -5.66
N THR A 193 0.63 13.52 -6.26
CA THR A 193 1.54 12.65 -7.01
C THR A 193 3.00 13.02 -6.73
N SER A 194 3.94 12.29 -7.33
CA SER A 194 5.37 12.64 -7.26
C SER A 194 5.67 14.04 -7.83
N ARG A 195 4.81 14.56 -8.75
CA ARG A 195 4.95 15.91 -9.32
C ARG A 195 4.43 17.03 -8.40
N THR A 196 3.73 16.68 -7.30
CA THR A 196 3.20 17.68 -6.35
C THR A 196 4.32 18.22 -5.47
N ARG A 197 4.53 19.53 -5.46
CA ARG A 197 5.53 20.20 -4.62
C ARG A 197 5.27 19.94 -3.15
N SER A 198 6.33 19.84 -2.34
CA SER A 198 6.25 19.42 -0.94
C SER A 198 5.37 20.32 -0.06
N ASP A 199 5.41 21.65 -0.29
CA ASP A 199 4.59 22.64 0.40
C ASP A 199 3.11 22.47 0.05
N HIS A 200 2.80 22.37 -1.24
CA HIS A 200 1.45 22.15 -1.73
C HIS A 200 0.89 20.79 -1.26
N ARG A 201 1.71 19.76 -1.30
CA ARG A 201 1.33 18.42 -0.78
C ARG A 201 0.91 18.48 0.68
N ARG A 202 1.68 19.16 1.53
CA ARG A 202 1.34 19.33 2.95
C ARG A 202 0.00 20.05 3.14
N ASN A 203 -0.26 21.07 2.35
CA ASN A 203 -1.52 21.81 2.41
C ASN A 203 -2.71 20.93 1.99
N LEU A 204 -2.60 20.22 0.86
CA LEU A 204 -3.66 19.31 0.40
C LEU A 204 -3.96 18.20 1.42
N ILE A 205 -2.91 17.61 2.02
CA ILE A 205 -3.07 16.62 3.08
C ILE A 205 -3.81 17.21 4.28
N ARG A 206 -3.43 18.42 4.71
CA ARG A 206 -4.10 19.10 5.82
C ARG A 206 -5.55 19.39 5.51
N SER A 207 -5.87 19.96 4.34
CA SER A 207 -7.25 20.24 3.91
C SER A 207 -8.07 18.95 3.81
N PHE A 208 -7.50 17.84 3.34
CA PHE A 208 -8.20 16.56 3.30
C PHE A 208 -8.44 15.98 4.70
N ARG A 209 -7.44 16.06 5.60
CA ARG A 209 -7.50 15.48 6.93
C ARG A 209 -8.37 16.30 7.90
N ASP A 210 -8.17 17.62 7.93
CA ASP A 210 -8.62 18.47 9.02
C ASP A 210 -9.88 19.32 8.65
N SER A 211 -10.24 19.41 7.36
CA SER A 211 -11.37 20.19 6.91
C SER A 211 -12.23 19.46 5.89
N ASP A 212 -13.33 20.08 5.45
CA ASP A 212 -14.20 19.55 4.40
C ASP A 212 -13.98 20.26 3.05
N GLU A 213 -12.82 20.90 2.88
CA GLU A 213 -12.41 21.52 1.61
C GLU A 213 -12.08 20.50 0.53
N ILE A 214 -11.58 19.31 0.92
CA ILE A 214 -11.33 18.19 0.01
C ILE A 214 -12.11 16.98 0.52
N GLN A 215 -12.97 16.42 -0.31
CA GLN A 215 -13.72 15.20 -0.05
C GLN A 215 -13.03 13.98 -0.69
N VAL A 216 -12.48 14.15 -1.89
CA VAL A 216 -11.82 13.09 -2.65
C VAL A 216 -10.37 13.45 -2.88
N LEU A 217 -9.45 12.58 -2.46
CA LEU A 217 -8.04 12.71 -2.71
C LEU A 217 -7.55 11.56 -3.59
N THR A 218 -7.17 11.87 -4.82
CA THR A 218 -6.59 10.88 -5.73
C THR A 218 -5.08 10.87 -5.61
N ASN A 219 -4.46 9.70 -5.71
CA ASN A 219 -3.00 9.61 -5.61
C ASN A 219 -2.41 8.48 -6.45
N TYR A 220 -1.09 8.60 -6.72
CA TYR A 220 -0.26 7.55 -7.29
C TYR A 220 1.12 7.54 -6.62
N GLY A 221 1.43 6.43 -5.94
CA GLY A 221 2.77 6.13 -5.41
C GLY A 221 3.27 7.01 -4.27
N VAL A 222 2.41 7.81 -3.60
CA VAL A 222 2.86 8.79 -2.60
C VAL A 222 2.11 8.77 -1.27
N LEU A 223 1.00 8.10 -1.15
CA LEU A 223 0.19 8.04 0.07
C LEU A 223 0.07 6.62 0.65
N THR A 224 0.89 5.70 0.19
CA THR A 224 0.95 4.33 0.70
C THR A 224 1.69 4.24 2.03
N THR A 225 2.73 5.07 2.24
CA THR A 225 3.52 5.11 3.48
C THR A 225 3.53 6.53 4.08
N GLY A 226 3.61 6.63 5.41
CA GLY A 226 3.78 7.91 6.12
C GLY A 226 2.63 8.92 6.01
N PHE A 227 1.48 8.55 5.43
CA PHE A 227 0.30 9.39 5.32
C PHE A 227 -0.71 9.05 6.42
N ASP A 228 -1.12 10.05 7.16
CA ASP A 228 -2.09 9.93 8.23
C ASP A 228 -3.33 10.80 7.98
N ALA A 229 -4.48 10.17 7.71
CA ALA A 229 -5.78 10.80 7.56
C ALA A 229 -6.88 9.88 8.15
N PRO A 230 -7.05 9.85 9.46
CA PRO A 230 -7.91 8.88 10.15
C PRO A 230 -9.39 9.02 9.75
N ARG A 231 -9.85 10.20 9.33
CA ARG A 231 -11.22 10.40 8.84
C ARG A 231 -11.52 9.70 7.50
N THR A 232 -10.51 9.16 6.81
CA THR A 232 -10.73 8.37 5.57
C THR A 232 -11.58 7.16 5.90
N ASN A 233 -12.73 7.02 5.26
CA ASN A 233 -13.65 5.89 5.45
C ASN A 233 -13.99 5.16 4.14
N VAL A 234 -13.53 5.67 3.00
CA VAL A 234 -13.66 4.99 1.70
C VAL A 234 -12.30 4.96 1.01
N ALA A 235 -11.83 3.78 0.62
CA ALA A 235 -10.69 3.61 -0.25
C ALA A 235 -11.11 2.99 -1.58
N VAL A 236 -10.77 3.65 -2.69
CA VAL A 236 -10.98 3.14 -4.04
C VAL A 236 -9.65 2.70 -4.61
N VAL A 237 -9.46 1.40 -4.72
CA VAL A 237 -8.25 0.80 -5.28
C VAL A 237 -8.46 0.59 -6.78
N ALA A 238 -8.18 1.64 -7.55
CA ALA A 238 -8.26 1.61 -9.02
C ALA A 238 -6.95 1.12 -9.66
N ARG A 239 -5.90 0.91 -8.86
CA ARG A 239 -4.63 0.34 -9.30
C ARG A 239 -4.60 -1.16 -9.01
N PRO A 240 -4.61 -2.04 -10.04
CA PRO A 240 -4.34 -3.45 -9.81
C PRO A 240 -2.91 -3.64 -9.30
N THR A 241 -2.71 -4.60 -8.41
CA THR A 241 -1.40 -4.97 -7.86
C THR A 241 -1.39 -6.44 -7.45
N ASN A 242 -0.26 -7.12 -7.64
CA ASN A 242 0.03 -8.44 -7.09
C ASN A 242 0.69 -8.36 -5.70
N SER A 243 1.09 -7.15 -5.29
CA SER A 243 1.73 -6.95 -4.00
C SER A 243 0.70 -6.84 -2.89
N VAL A 244 0.64 -7.85 -2.05
CA VAL A 244 -0.20 -7.84 -0.83
C VAL A 244 0.22 -6.70 0.09
N VAL A 245 1.52 -6.47 0.21
CA VAL A 245 2.07 -5.34 0.98
C VAL A 245 1.48 -4.02 0.50
N LEU A 246 1.57 -3.74 -0.81
CA LEU A 246 1.05 -2.51 -1.38
C LEU A 246 -0.46 -2.41 -1.20
N PHE A 247 -1.19 -3.51 -1.42
CA PHE A 247 -2.64 -3.54 -1.22
C PHE A 247 -3.01 -3.26 0.24
N SER A 248 -2.38 -3.96 1.20
CA SER A 248 -2.62 -3.76 2.63
C SER A 248 -2.31 -2.33 3.07
N GLN A 249 -1.23 -1.73 2.57
CA GLN A 249 -0.92 -0.33 2.81
C GLN A 249 -1.98 0.63 2.27
N MET A 250 -2.56 0.33 1.10
CA MET A 250 -3.64 1.13 0.51
C MET A 250 -4.92 1.04 1.34
N ILE A 251 -5.39 -0.17 1.66
CA ILE A 251 -6.64 -0.35 2.41
C ILE A 251 -6.52 0.09 3.87
N GLY A 252 -5.36 -0.12 4.49
CA GLY A 252 -5.09 0.29 5.87
C GLY A 252 -5.22 1.80 6.11
N ARG A 253 -5.20 2.62 5.05
CA ARG A 253 -5.47 4.08 5.17
C ARG A 253 -6.92 4.40 5.51
N ALA A 254 -7.89 3.55 5.13
CA ALA A 254 -9.30 3.71 5.44
C ALA A 254 -9.77 2.86 6.63
N ALA A 255 -9.02 1.81 7.00
CA ALA A 255 -9.42 0.82 7.99
C ALA A 255 -9.14 1.25 9.45
N ARG A 256 -8.96 2.54 9.74
CA ARG A 256 -8.75 3.03 11.10
C ARG A 256 -10.04 3.08 11.88
N GLY A 257 -10.05 2.46 13.05
CA GLY A 257 -11.18 2.45 13.98
C GLY A 257 -11.28 3.72 14.81
N VAL A 258 -12.35 3.85 15.54
CA VAL A 258 -12.68 5.04 16.36
C VAL A 258 -11.65 5.32 17.44
N LYS A 259 -11.05 4.30 18.06
CA LYS A 259 -9.96 4.46 19.05
C LYS A 259 -8.66 4.98 18.41
N ALA A 260 -8.48 4.78 17.10
CA ALA A 260 -7.38 5.33 16.33
C ALA A 260 -7.72 6.68 15.66
N GLY A 261 -8.83 7.33 16.07
CA GLY A 261 -9.31 8.59 15.53
C GLY A 261 -10.04 8.47 14.18
N GLY A 262 -10.35 7.25 13.76
CA GLY A 262 -11.01 6.93 12.49
C GLY A 262 -12.52 6.68 12.62
N ASN A 263 -13.02 5.67 11.94
CA ASN A 263 -14.44 5.41 11.75
C ASN A 263 -14.83 4.03 12.30
N GLN A 264 -16.12 3.82 12.61
CA GLN A 264 -16.62 2.52 13.01
C GLN A 264 -16.60 1.51 11.86
N GLU A 265 -16.92 2.00 10.67
CA GLU A 265 -16.94 1.20 9.44
C GLU A 265 -16.17 1.93 8.33
N CYS A 266 -15.61 1.15 7.42
CA CYS A 266 -15.01 1.67 6.20
C CYS A 266 -15.40 0.81 5.00
N LYS A 267 -15.31 1.42 3.81
CA LYS A 267 -15.59 0.74 2.55
C LYS A 267 -14.34 0.67 1.69
N ILE A 268 -14.03 -0.52 1.21
CA ILE A 268 -12.93 -0.78 0.28
C ILE A 268 -13.52 -1.19 -1.06
N ILE A 269 -13.35 -0.36 -2.07
CA ILE A 269 -13.83 -0.59 -3.44
C ILE A 269 -12.63 -0.94 -4.31
N THR A 270 -12.58 -2.15 -4.83
CA THR A 270 -11.48 -2.62 -5.68
C THR A 270 -11.95 -2.84 -7.11
N ILE A 271 -11.23 -2.29 -8.07
CA ILE A 271 -11.43 -2.61 -9.48
C ILE A 271 -10.66 -3.89 -9.78
N VAL A 272 -11.40 -4.93 -10.12
CA VAL A 272 -10.85 -6.24 -10.49
C VAL A 272 -10.75 -6.30 -12.00
N ASP A 273 -9.57 -5.99 -12.52
CA ASP A 273 -9.27 -6.05 -13.94
C ASP A 273 -9.02 -7.50 -14.35
N GLU A 274 -9.74 -8.00 -15.35
CA GLU A 274 -9.54 -9.32 -15.94
C GLU A 274 -8.31 -9.30 -16.86
N LEU A 275 -7.13 -9.42 -16.26
CA LEU A 275 -5.84 -9.41 -16.96
C LEU A 275 -5.31 -10.84 -17.12
N PRO A 276 -4.71 -11.21 -18.27
CA PRO A 276 -4.11 -12.52 -18.47
C PRO A 276 -3.00 -12.81 -17.46
N GLY A 277 -3.13 -13.91 -16.70
CA GLY A 277 -2.13 -14.32 -15.71
C GLY A 277 -2.19 -13.56 -14.37
N PHE A 278 -3.11 -12.62 -14.22
CA PHE A 278 -3.29 -11.89 -12.97
C PHE A 278 -4.04 -12.75 -11.94
N ARG A 279 -3.48 -12.94 -10.76
CA ARG A 279 -4.11 -13.66 -9.65
C ARG A 279 -4.74 -12.71 -8.65
N SER A 280 -5.82 -13.18 -8.00
CA SER A 280 -6.51 -12.40 -6.97
C SER A 280 -5.64 -12.25 -5.71
N ILE A 281 -5.58 -11.04 -5.16
CA ILE A 281 -4.88 -10.74 -3.88
C ILE A 281 -5.53 -11.48 -2.69
N ALA A 282 -6.80 -11.91 -2.82
CA ALA A 282 -7.53 -12.55 -1.73
C ALA A 282 -6.96 -13.91 -1.27
N GLU A 283 -6.14 -14.56 -2.10
CA GLU A 283 -5.54 -15.87 -1.79
C GLU A 283 -4.18 -15.75 -1.06
N ALA A 284 -3.74 -14.52 -0.79
CA ALA A 284 -2.40 -14.26 -0.34
C ALA A 284 -2.19 -14.40 1.17
N PHE A 285 -3.23 -14.18 1.96
CA PHE A 285 -3.06 -14.11 3.42
C PHE A 285 -2.87 -15.49 4.07
N GLU A 286 -3.42 -16.55 3.46
CA GLU A 286 -3.28 -17.94 3.94
C GLU A 286 -1.88 -18.53 3.67
N TYR A 287 -1.19 -18.03 2.65
CA TYR A 287 0.08 -18.56 2.17
C TYR A 287 1.29 -18.23 3.06
N TRP A 288 1.28 -17.09 3.74
CA TRP A 288 2.47 -16.64 4.48
C TRP A 288 2.75 -17.45 5.75
N ASP A 289 1.73 -17.97 6.40
CA ASP A 289 1.92 -18.71 7.64
C ASP A 289 2.70 -20.02 7.40
N GLU A 290 2.47 -20.71 6.28
CA GLU A 290 3.20 -21.93 5.91
C GLU A 290 4.70 -21.74 5.66
N ILE A 291 5.15 -20.53 5.31
CA ILE A 291 6.57 -20.24 5.02
C ILE A 291 7.39 -20.04 6.31
N TRP A 292 6.74 -19.60 7.38
CA TRP A 292 7.43 -19.32 8.64
C TRP A 292 7.54 -20.54 9.56
N ASP A 293 6.72 -21.55 9.34
CA ASP A 293 6.78 -22.86 9.97
C ASP A 293 7.92 -23.71 9.37
#